data_e1bc7dbfc017149d6e8cce926add7440
#
_entry.id   e1bc7dbfc017149d6e8cce926add7440
#
_cell.length_a   1.000
_cell.length_b   1.000
_cell.length_c   1.000
_cell.angle_alpha   90.00
_cell.angle_beta   90.00
_cell.angle_gamma   90.00
#
_symmetry.space_group_name_H-M   'P 1'
#
loop_
_entity.id
_entity.type
_entity.pdbx_description
1 polymer ?
#
loop_
_entity_poly.entity_id
_entity_poly.type
_entity_poly.pdbx_seq_one_letter_code
_entity_poly.pdbx_strand_id
1 'polypeptide(L)'
;GSNGGETLRIGTSHYSLTTSGTLVENNFFDRCSGEVEIVSNKSGGNTYRGNTFYESRGTLTLRHGNGTTVENNLFEGNGAPYTGGVRVINAQQTIRNNMIRNLTGTRFSGALVVMNGVPNSPINRYHQVDGAEIVGNSFDQVSTIELGEGSDSERSAVPINSRFQNILVIGSRDQTPFNLYDDMSGIAFSDNLTNLEPPAEIASGFAVQADGSTAPDSIGARGAFGIAKSDTGVDWYPKANEWSRFEGG
;
A
#
# COMPACT_ATOMS: atom_id res chain seq x y z
N GLY A 1 -6.73 0.74 18.70
CA GLY A 1 -5.95 1.87 19.16
C GLY A 1 -6.77 3.15 19.11
N SER A 2 -6.40 4.13 19.88
CA SER A 2 -7.02 5.46 19.81
C SER A 2 -6.48 6.20 18.59
N ASN A 3 -7.31 7.04 17.96
CA ASN A 3 -6.91 7.92 16.88
C ASN A 3 -5.74 8.82 17.32
N GLY A 4 -4.72 8.99 16.47
CA GLY A 4 -3.53 9.80 16.75
C GLY A 4 -2.30 9.00 17.18
N GLY A 5 -2.29 7.69 16.93
CA GLY A 5 -1.15 6.80 17.16
C GLY A 5 -0.29 6.54 15.93
N GLU A 6 -0.54 7.24 14.81
CA GLU A 6 0.28 7.12 13.61
C GLU A 6 1.74 7.51 13.86
N THR A 7 2.66 6.75 13.29
CA THR A 7 4.10 7.02 13.41
C THR A 7 4.50 8.31 12.71
N LEU A 8 3.86 8.60 11.57
CA LEU A 8 4.09 9.82 10.80
C LEU A 8 2.76 10.37 10.27
N ARG A 9 2.54 11.66 10.45
CA ARG A 9 1.43 12.39 9.85
C ARG A 9 1.94 13.54 8.98
N ILE A 10 1.44 13.64 7.75
CA ILE A 10 1.77 14.74 6.83
C ILE A 10 0.48 15.45 6.47
N GLY A 11 0.35 16.71 6.93
CA GLY A 11 -0.85 17.50 6.74
C GLY A 11 -1.94 17.23 7.78
N THR A 12 -3.11 17.82 7.56
CA THR A 12 -4.29 17.68 8.43
C THR A 12 -5.57 17.61 7.62
N SER A 13 -6.62 17.05 8.19
CA SER A 13 -7.92 16.88 7.51
C SER A 13 -8.57 18.20 7.10
N HIS A 14 -8.25 19.33 7.74
CA HIS A 14 -8.78 20.65 7.37
C HIS A 14 -8.19 21.19 6.06
N TYR A 15 -6.98 20.72 5.72
CA TYR A 15 -6.26 21.11 4.50
C TYR A 15 -6.10 19.94 3.54
N SER A 16 -7.03 19.01 3.59
CA SER A 16 -7.04 17.72 2.88
C SER A 16 -6.63 17.81 1.40
N LEU A 17 -7.15 18.78 0.68
CA LEU A 17 -6.88 18.94 -0.76
C LEU A 17 -5.72 19.91 -1.06
N THR A 18 -5.02 20.41 -0.04
CA THR A 18 -3.86 21.27 -0.22
C THR A 18 -2.63 20.42 -0.55
N THR A 19 -1.82 20.87 -1.50
CA THR A 19 -0.56 20.23 -1.86
C THR A 19 0.55 20.68 -0.92
N SER A 20 1.25 19.74 -0.29
CA SER A 20 2.45 20.03 0.53
C SER A 20 3.76 19.65 -0.16
N GLY A 21 3.75 18.70 -1.11
CA GLY A 21 4.94 18.29 -1.86
C GLY A 21 6.04 17.69 -0.97
N THR A 22 5.67 17.02 0.11
CA THR A 22 6.63 16.47 1.07
C THR A 22 7.28 15.21 0.50
N LEU A 23 8.59 15.11 0.66
CA LEU A 23 9.38 13.92 0.34
C LEU A 23 9.71 13.15 1.62
N VAL A 24 9.34 11.87 1.64
CA VAL A 24 9.70 10.90 2.70
C VAL A 24 10.50 9.79 2.01
N GLU A 25 11.79 9.78 2.21
CA GLU A 25 12.66 8.83 1.52
C GLU A 25 13.71 8.19 2.42
N ASN A 26 14.05 6.93 2.09
CA ASN A 26 15.12 6.19 2.74
C ASN A 26 14.98 6.11 4.26
N ASN A 27 13.75 5.90 4.75
CA ASN A 27 13.47 5.67 6.16
C ASN A 27 13.18 4.19 6.42
N PHE A 28 13.51 3.74 7.62
CA PHE A 28 13.19 2.42 8.12
C PHE A 28 12.12 2.53 9.21
N PHE A 29 10.90 2.10 8.91
CA PHE A 29 9.79 2.00 9.85
C PHE A 29 9.82 0.62 10.51
N ASP A 30 10.32 0.55 11.74
CA ASP A 30 10.53 -0.71 12.47
C ASP A 30 9.38 -0.98 13.44
N ARG A 31 8.57 -1.97 13.12
CA ARG A 31 7.49 -2.46 14.01
C ARG A 31 6.56 -1.37 14.54
N CYS A 32 6.24 -0.43 13.66
CA CYS A 32 5.29 0.63 13.96
C CYS A 32 3.89 0.04 14.17
N SER A 33 3.25 0.28 15.32
CA SER A 33 2.01 -0.39 15.70
C SER A 33 1.03 0.48 16.51
N GLY A 34 1.17 1.80 16.43
CA GLY A 34 0.35 2.73 17.21
C GLY A 34 -1.13 2.71 16.80
N GLU A 35 -1.42 2.63 15.51
CA GLU A 35 -2.79 2.48 14.99
C GLU A 35 -2.78 1.79 13.60
N VAL A 36 -3.95 1.75 12.93
CA VAL A 36 -4.12 1.16 11.59
C VAL A 36 -3.42 1.97 10.49
N GLU A 37 -3.04 3.20 10.73
CA GLU A 37 -2.26 4.06 9.84
C GLU A 37 -0.83 4.19 10.36
N ILE A 38 0.13 3.46 9.79
CA ILE A 38 1.56 3.66 10.07
C ILE A 38 1.94 5.09 9.71
N VAL A 39 1.53 5.48 8.49
CA VAL A 39 1.64 6.84 7.97
C VAL A 39 0.25 7.33 7.60
N SER A 40 -0.15 8.47 8.12
CA SER A 40 -1.37 9.16 7.73
C SER A 40 -1.03 10.36 6.83
N ASN A 41 -1.12 10.13 5.50
CA ASN A 41 -0.92 11.18 4.50
C ASN A 41 -2.20 12.00 4.39
N LYS A 42 -2.16 13.26 4.81
CA LYS A 42 -3.34 14.17 4.85
C LYS A 42 -3.13 15.47 4.06
N SER A 43 -2.34 15.39 2.97
CA SER A 43 -2.13 16.47 2.00
C SER A 43 -1.69 15.88 0.66
N GLY A 44 -1.72 16.65 -0.41
CA GLY A 44 -1.43 16.22 -1.77
C GLY A 44 0.02 16.39 -2.22
N GLY A 45 0.36 15.76 -3.36
CA GLY A 45 1.62 15.92 -4.05
C GLY A 45 2.84 15.38 -3.32
N ASN A 46 2.66 14.47 -2.37
CA ASN A 46 3.75 13.89 -1.58
C ASN A 46 4.42 12.72 -2.30
N THR A 47 5.64 12.41 -1.91
CA THR A 47 6.38 11.26 -2.43
C THR A 47 6.94 10.43 -1.28
N TYR A 48 6.66 9.14 -1.31
CA TYR A 48 7.22 8.12 -0.41
C TYR A 48 8.07 7.18 -1.25
N ARG A 49 9.40 7.21 -1.11
CA ARG A 49 10.28 6.36 -1.93
C ARG A 49 11.44 5.76 -1.16
N GLY A 50 11.82 4.54 -1.53
CA GLY A 50 12.98 3.86 -0.95
C GLY A 50 12.85 3.57 0.55
N ASN A 51 11.64 3.65 1.12
CA ASN A 51 11.41 3.36 2.54
C ASN A 51 11.21 1.86 2.76
N THR A 52 11.59 1.38 3.93
CA THR A 52 11.27 0.03 4.40
C THR A 52 10.25 0.12 5.55
N PHE A 53 9.14 -0.61 5.39
CA PHE A 53 8.13 -0.84 6.42
C PHE A 53 8.29 -2.28 6.90
N TYR A 54 8.94 -2.46 8.04
CA TYR A 54 9.31 -3.77 8.57
C TYR A 54 8.40 -4.16 9.75
N GLU A 55 7.69 -5.29 9.62
CA GLU A 55 6.79 -5.85 10.63
C GLU A 55 5.80 -4.81 11.23
N SER A 56 5.41 -3.82 10.42
CA SER A 56 4.61 -2.69 10.89
C SER A 56 3.11 -2.97 10.73
N ARG A 57 2.32 -2.71 11.78
CA ARG A 57 0.86 -2.93 11.78
C ARG A 57 0.14 -1.78 11.10
N GLY A 58 -0.78 -2.13 10.18
CA GLY A 58 -1.54 -1.14 9.43
C GLY A 58 -0.88 -0.76 8.11
N THR A 59 -1.24 0.39 7.56
CA THR A 59 -0.88 0.79 6.20
C THR A 59 -0.21 2.17 6.14
N LEU A 60 0.58 2.39 5.08
CA LEU A 60 0.77 3.73 4.56
C LEU A 60 -0.57 4.15 3.94
N THR A 61 -1.26 5.09 4.56
CA THR A 61 -2.61 5.50 4.17
C THR A 61 -2.59 6.84 3.46
N LEU A 62 -3.02 6.85 2.20
CA LEU A 62 -3.25 8.07 1.42
C LEU A 62 -4.61 8.65 1.81
N ARG A 63 -4.69 9.09 3.08
CA ARG A 63 -5.96 9.44 3.74
C ARG A 63 -6.64 10.66 3.15
N HIS A 64 -5.84 11.66 2.77
CA HIS A 64 -6.27 12.89 2.12
C HIS A 64 -5.22 13.37 1.11
N GLY A 65 -5.65 14.25 0.22
CA GLY A 65 -4.81 14.85 -0.81
C GLY A 65 -4.72 14.01 -2.07
N ASN A 66 -4.52 14.67 -3.19
CA ASN A 66 -4.40 14.07 -4.51
C ASN A 66 -2.94 14.01 -4.96
N GLY A 67 -2.63 13.14 -5.93
CA GLY A 67 -1.36 13.15 -6.63
C GLY A 67 -0.17 12.72 -5.77
N THR A 68 -0.36 11.83 -4.79
CA THR A 68 0.75 11.27 -4.01
C THR A 68 1.37 10.08 -4.73
N THR A 69 2.70 9.98 -4.69
CA THR A 69 3.47 8.87 -5.26
C THR A 69 4.06 8.00 -4.15
N VAL A 70 3.88 6.67 -4.28
CA VAL A 70 4.48 5.64 -3.43
C VAL A 70 5.30 4.72 -4.32
N GLU A 71 6.63 4.79 -4.25
CA GLU A 71 7.49 4.09 -5.21
C GLU A 71 8.76 3.49 -4.59
N ASN A 72 9.21 2.36 -5.12
CA ASN A 72 10.47 1.71 -4.73
C ASN A 72 10.57 1.38 -3.23
N ASN A 73 9.45 1.24 -2.53
CA ASN A 73 9.44 0.89 -1.11
C ASN A 73 9.42 -0.63 -0.93
N LEU A 74 9.92 -1.08 0.20
CA LEU A 74 9.78 -2.45 0.71
C LEU A 74 8.77 -2.47 1.86
N PHE A 75 7.72 -3.27 1.73
CA PHE A 75 6.83 -3.65 2.82
C PHE A 75 7.10 -5.11 3.15
N GLU A 76 7.76 -5.36 4.29
CA GLU A 76 8.13 -6.70 4.74
C GLU A 76 7.42 -7.04 6.05
N GLY A 77 6.50 -7.98 5.98
CA GLY A 77 5.68 -8.39 7.14
C GLY A 77 6.26 -9.53 7.95
N ASN A 78 7.12 -10.38 7.35
CA ASN A 78 7.63 -11.62 7.97
C ASN A 78 6.55 -12.50 8.61
N GLY A 79 5.29 -12.39 8.17
CA GLY A 79 4.16 -13.07 8.78
C GLY A 79 3.70 -12.48 10.13
N ALA A 80 4.22 -11.33 10.54
CA ALA A 80 3.78 -10.67 11.76
C ALA A 80 2.31 -10.22 11.66
N PRO A 81 1.50 -10.32 12.75
CA PRO A 81 0.07 -10.07 12.71
C PRO A 81 -0.29 -8.63 12.30
N TYR A 82 -1.32 -8.50 11.44
CA TYR A 82 -1.92 -7.24 11.01
C TYR A 82 -0.99 -6.30 10.22
N THR A 83 0.10 -6.81 9.66
CA THR A 83 0.99 -6.05 8.80
C THR A 83 0.31 -5.72 7.48
N GLY A 84 0.36 -4.45 7.07
CA GLY A 84 -0.32 -3.94 5.89
C GLY A 84 0.62 -3.19 4.95
N GLY A 85 0.11 -2.90 3.75
CA GLY A 85 0.84 -2.19 2.72
C GLY A 85 0.32 -0.77 2.49
N VAL A 86 -0.36 -0.53 1.38
CA VAL A 86 -0.80 0.80 0.97
C VAL A 86 -2.33 0.87 0.91
N ARG A 87 -2.93 1.88 1.54
CA ARG A 87 -4.36 2.19 1.44
C ARG A 87 -4.59 3.43 0.61
N VAL A 88 -5.31 3.25 -0.49
CA VAL A 88 -5.52 4.24 -1.56
C VAL A 88 -6.89 4.88 -1.41
N ILE A 89 -6.91 6.20 -1.29
CA ILE A 89 -8.09 7.06 -1.22
C ILE A 89 -7.76 8.31 -2.04
N ASN A 90 -8.75 9.04 -2.51
CA ASN A 90 -8.61 10.27 -3.29
C ASN A 90 -8.11 10.06 -4.73
N ALA A 91 -7.87 11.15 -5.45
CA ALA A 91 -7.57 11.12 -6.87
C ALA A 91 -6.07 11.12 -7.20
N GLN A 92 -5.73 10.59 -8.38
CA GLN A 92 -4.41 10.69 -9.02
C GLN A 92 -3.26 10.13 -8.17
N GLN A 93 -3.53 9.09 -7.39
CA GLN A 93 -2.50 8.41 -6.60
C GLN A 93 -1.68 7.49 -7.51
N THR A 94 -0.37 7.47 -7.32
CA THR A 94 0.56 6.59 -8.05
C THR A 94 1.23 5.63 -7.08
N ILE A 95 0.97 4.33 -7.22
CA ILE A 95 1.61 3.26 -6.46
C ILE A 95 2.40 2.41 -7.44
N ARG A 96 3.72 2.57 -7.48
CA ARG A 96 4.53 1.91 -8.50
C ARG A 96 5.82 1.31 -7.97
N ASN A 97 6.18 0.19 -8.56
CA ASN A 97 7.47 -0.46 -8.33
C ASN A 97 7.77 -0.71 -6.85
N ASN A 98 6.78 -1.12 -6.05
CA ASN A 98 6.99 -1.51 -4.66
C ASN A 98 7.05 -3.03 -4.52
N MET A 99 7.88 -3.51 -3.61
CA MET A 99 7.91 -4.89 -3.17
C MET A 99 7.12 -5.02 -1.87
N ILE A 100 6.08 -5.85 -1.89
CA ILE A 100 5.13 -6.01 -0.79
C ILE A 100 5.02 -7.50 -0.50
N ARG A 101 5.51 -7.95 0.67
CA ARG A 101 5.60 -9.39 0.91
C ARG A 101 5.41 -9.80 2.35
N ASN A 102 4.93 -11.05 2.52
CA ASN A 102 4.72 -11.71 3.82
C ASN A 102 3.80 -10.91 4.76
N LEU A 103 2.83 -10.16 4.21
CA LEU A 103 1.87 -9.36 4.97
C LEU A 103 0.64 -10.17 5.33
N THR A 104 0.16 -10.01 6.56
CA THR A 104 -0.96 -10.77 7.11
C THR A 104 -2.23 -9.95 7.35
N GLY A 105 -2.16 -8.64 7.16
CA GLY A 105 -3.30 -7.75 7.36
C GLY A 105 -4.42 -7.98 6.35
N THR A 106 -5.64 -7.66 6.77
CA THR A 106 -6.86 -7.78 5.98
C THR A 106 -7.69 -6.53 6.12
N ARG A 107 -8.71 -6.35 5.28
CA ARG A 107 -9.60 -5.20 5.28
C ARG A 107 -8.78 -3.90 5.18
N PHE A 108 -8.99 -2.91 6.05
CA PHE A 108 -8.23 -1.65 6.05
C PHE A 108 -6.71 -1.81 6.19
N SER A 109 -6.23 -2.97 6.59
CA SER A 109 -4.80 -3.31 6.72
C SER A 109 -4.32 -4.29 5.65
N GLY A 110 -5.02 -4.50 4.56
CA GLY A 110 -4.58 -5.33 3.44
C GLY A 110 -3.25 -4.87 2.84
N ALA A 111 -2.64 -5.75 2.04
CA ALA A 111 -1.39 -5.43 1.33
C ALA A 111 -1.56 -4.28 0.34
N LEU A 112 -2.71 -4.24 -0.31
CA LEU A 112 -3.22 -3.09 -1.05
C LEU A 112 -4.70 -2.95 -0.71
N VAL A 113 -5.13 -1.72 -0.44
CA VAL A 113 -6.52 -1.41 -0.16
C VAL A 113 -6.96 -0.25 -1.04
N VAL A 114 -7.81 -0.50 -2.02
CA VAL A 114 -8.44 0.55 -2.84
C VAL A 114 -9.82 0.79 -2.26
N MET A 115 -10.05 2.00 -1.73
CA MET A 115 -11.26 2.32 -0.99
C MET A 115 -12.40 2.78 -1.89
N ASN A 116 -13.63 2.47 -1.51
CA ASN A 116 -14.78 3.25 -1.97
C ASN A 116 -14.80 4.62 -1.30
N GLY A 117 -15.30 5.61 -2.03
CA GLY A 117 -15.45 6.98 -1.56
C GLY A 117 -16.89 7.35 -1.19
N VAL A 118 -17.05 8.49 -0.56
CA VAL A 118 -18.35 9.13 -0.30
C VAL A 118 -18.69 10.01 -1.48
N PRO A 119 -19.84 9.85 -2.13
CA PRO A 119 -20.27 10.77 -3.20
C PRO A 119 -20.31 12.23 -2.71
N ASN A 120 -19.76 13.15 -3.50
CA ASN A 120 -19.65 14.56 -3.11
C ASN A 120 -19.02 14.78 -1.73
N SER A 121 -17.96 14.05 -1.45
CA SER A 121 -17.33 13.93 -0.13
C SER A 121 -17.02 15.30 0.50
N PRO A 122 -17.41 15.53 1.76
CA PRO A 122 -16.86 16.63 2.54
C PRO A 122 -15.33 16.53 2.63
N ILE A 123 -14.65 17.66 2.81
CA ILE A 123 -13.19 17.76 2.76
C ILE A 123 -12.44 16.77 3.67
N ASN A 124 -13.03 16.38 4.77
CA ASN A 124 -12.42 15.52 5.78
C ASN A 124 -12.92 14.06 5.74
N ARG A 125 -13.70 13.68 4.71
CA ARG A 125 -14.22 12.32 4.55
C ARG A 125 -13.38 11.53 3.52
N TYR A 126 -13.95 10.46 2.97
CA TYR A 126 -13.32 9.59 1.99
C TYR A 126 -13.66 10.06 0.58
N HIS A 127 -12.74 10.75 -0.08
CA HIS A 127 -12.92 11.12 -1.47
C HIS A 127 -12.79 9.89 -2.36
N GLN A 128 -13.53 9.90 -3.47
CA GLN A 128 -13.50 8.84 -4.46
C GLN A 128 -12.08 8.62 -5.00
N VAL A 129 -11.70 7.37 -5.20
CA VAL A 129 -10.49 7.01 -5.95
C VAL A 129 -10.77 7.27 -7.44
N ASP A 130 -10.02 8.19 -8.03
CA ASP A 130 -10.15 8.59 -9.43
C ASP A 130 -8.77 8.74 -10.07
N GLY A 131 -8.51 7.99 -11.13
CA GLY A 131 -7.23 8.04 -11.84
C GLY A 131 -6.05 7.48 -11.03
N ALA A 132 -6.27 6.48 -10.20
CA ALA A 132 -5.17 5.81 -9.51
C ALA A 132 -4.35 4.94 -10.47
N GLU A 133 -3.03 5.06 -10.38
CA GLU A 133 -2.06 4.27 -11.13
C GLU A 133 -1.36 3.26 -10.21
N ILE A 134 -1.76 2.00 -10.28
CA ILE A 134 -1.16 0.89 -9.52
C ILE A 134 -0.40 0.04 -10.53
N VAL A 135 0.91 0.26 -10.65
CA VAL A 135 1.70 -0.23 -11.79
C VAL A 135 3.03 -0.85 -11.36
N GLY A 136 3.35 -2.03 -11.88
CA GLY A 136 4.67 -2.65 -11.70
C GLY A 136 5.01 -2.98 -10.25
N ASN A 137 4.03 -3.26 -9.39
CA ASN A 137 4.27 -3.72 -8.03
C ASN A 137 4.34 -5.25 -7.96
N SER A 138 5.02 -5.77 -6.94
CA SER A 138 5.02 -7.20 -6.63
C SER A 138 4.40 -7.44 -5.25
N PHE A 139 3.45 -8.38 -5.22
CA PHE A 139 2.81 -8.90 -4.02
C PHE A 139 3.21 -10.37 -3.86
N ASP A 140 3.93 -10.70 -2.81
CA ASP A 140 4.43 -12.05 -2.56
C ASP A 140 3.98 -12.52 -1.17
N GLN A 141 3.25 -13.64 -1.11
CA GLN A 141 2.72 -14.23 0.13
C GLN A 141 1.95 -13.19 0.99
N VAL A 142 1.04 -12.45 0.36
CA VAL A 142 0.20 -11.48 1.07
C VAL A 142 -1.18 -12.07 1.35
N SER A 143 -1.78 -11.72 2.49
CA SER A 143 -3.11 -12.23 2.84
C SER A 143 -4.19 -11.67 1.93
N THR A 144 -4.23 -10.35 1.72
CA THR A 144 -5.31 -9.75 0.93
C THR A 144 -4.90 -8.52 0.10
N ILE A 145 -5.58 -8.40 -1.03
CA ILE A 145 -5.68 -7.21 -1.90
C ILE A 145 -7.16 -6.85 -1.93
N GLU A 146 -7.50 -5.71 -1.36
CA GLU A 146 -8.87 -5.29 -1.08
C GLU A 146 -9.31 -4.22 -2.09
N LEU A 147 -10.30 -4.52 -2.91
CA LEU A 147 -10.79 -3.64 -3.97
C LEU A 147 -12.24 -3.22 -3.67
N GLY A 148 -12.49 -1.91 -3.61
CA GLY A 148 -13.79 -1.36 -3.18
C GLY A 148 -14.01 -1.47 -1.67
N GLU A 149 -12.94 -1.56 -0.87
CA GLU A 149 -13.05 -1.72 0.58
C GLU A 149 -13.82 -0.57 1.21
N GLY A 150 -14.62 -0.91 2.20
CA GLY A 150 -15.47 0.03 2.90
C GLY A 150 -16.76 0.38 2.18
N SER A 151 -17.11 -0.33 1.10
CA SER A 151 -18.42 -0.19 0.44
C SER A 151 -19.57 -0.34 1.43
N ASP A 152 -20.39 0.69 1.50
CA ASP A 152 -21.61 0.75 2.30
C ASP A 152 -22.55 1.85 1.75
N SER A 153 -23.64 2.14 2.46
CA SER A 153 -24.60 3.17 2.03
C SER A 153 -24.03 4.58 1.99
N GLU A 154 -22.95 4.88 2.75
CA GLU A 154 -22.26 6.19 2.73
C GLU A 154 -21.14 6.19 1.68
N ARG A 155 -20.35 5.14 1.61
CA ARG A 155 -19.19 4.99 0.72
C ARG A 155 -19.55 4.20 -0.52
N SER A 156 -20.40 4.77 -1.34
CA SER A 156 -20.92 4.14 -2.56
C SER A 156 -20.26 4.60 -3.86
N ALA A 157 -19.28 5.52 -3.78
CA ALA A 157 -18.52 5.97 -4.94
C ALA A 157 -17.38 4.98 -5.21
N VAL A 158 -17.57 4.10 -6.20
CA VAL A 158 -16.58 3.09 -6.61
C VAL A 158 -15.34 3.74 -7.25
N PRO A 159 -14.18 3.10 -7.26
CA PRO A 159 -13.00 3.57 -7.99
C PRO A 159 -13.28 3.73 -9.48
N ILE A 160 -12.78 4.83 -10.08
CA ILE A 160 -12.96 5.14 -11.51
C ILE A 160 -11.65 5.55 -12.18
N ASN A 161 -11.60 5.48 -13.51
CA ASN A 161 -10.49 5.94 -14.35
C ASN A 161 -9.12 5.42 -13.93
N SER A 162 -9.07 4.30 -13.23
CA SER A 162 -7.88 3.76 -12.58
C SER A 162 -7.31 2.57 -13.34
N ARG A 163 -6.03 2.23 -13.10
CA ARG A 163 -5.40 1.05 -13.69
C ARG A 163 -4.62 0.23 -12.68
N PHE A 164 -4.67 -1.09 -12.87
CA PHE A 164 -3.89 -2.10 -12.16
C PHE A 164 -3.13 -2.91 -13.22
N GLN A 165 -1.85 -2.59 -13.41
CA GLN A 165 -1.11 -3.05 -14.59
C GLN A 165 0.32 -3.50 -14.26
N ASN A 166 0.82 -4.50 -15.01
CA ASN A 166 2.17 -5.06 -14.84
C ASN A 166 2.45 -5.53 -13.42
N ILE A 167 1.47 -6.07 -12.74
CA ILE A 167 1.55 -6.52 -11.36
C ILE A 167 1.89 -8.00 -11.31
N LEU A 168 2.78 -8.37 -10.39
CA LEU A 168 3.06 -9.75 -10.03
C LEU A 168 2.39 -10.08 -8.70
N VAL A 169 1.57 -11.14 -8.67
CA VAL A 169 0.95 -11.64 -7.43
C VAL A 169 1.30 -13.12 -7.27
N ILE A 170 2.08 -13.44 -6.25
CA ILE A 170 2.54 -14.81 -5.97
C ILE A 170 2.09 -15.21 -4.57
N GLY A 171 1.56 -16.42 -4.46
CA GLY A 171 1.11 -16.97 -3.18
C GLY A 171 1.07 -18.48 -3.16
N SER A 172 0.71 -19.06 -2.03
CA SER A 172 0.39 -20.48 -1.92
C SER A 172 -0.86 -20.80 -2.71
N ARG A 173 -0.93 -21.96 -3.37
CA ARG A 173 -2.00 -22.32 -4.33
C ARG A 173 -3.43 -22.28 -3.78
N ASP A 174 -3.58 -22.35 -2.49
CA ASP A 174 -4.85 -22.29 -1.77
C ASP A 174 -5.22 -20.88 -1.31
N GLN A 175 -4.37 -19.89 -1.55
CA GLN A 175 -4.67 -18.51 -1.24
C GLN A 175 -5.61 -17.86 -2.26
N THR A 176 -6.53 -17.03 -1.76
CA THR A 176 -7.44 -16.19 -2.56
C THR A 176 -7.30 -14.73 -2.11
N PRO A 177 -6.20 -14.05 -2.47
CA PRO A 177 -5.90 -12.76 -1.89
C PRO A 177 -6.82 -11.63 -2.36
N PHE A 178 -7.50 -11.78 -3.48
CA PHE A 178 -8.35 -10.72 -4.04
C PHE A 178 -9.75 -10.72 -3.40
N ASN A 179 -10.10 -9.63 -2.74
CA ASN A 179 -11.45 -9.36 -2.25
C ASN A 179 -12.06 -8.18 -3.01
N LEU A 180 -13.18 -8.39 -3.67
CA LEU A 180 -13.95 -7.38 -4.39
C LEU A 180 -15.21 -7.09 -3.58
N TYR A 181 -15.42 -5.83 -3.21
CA TYR A 181 -16.55 -5.42 -2.36
C TYR A 181 -17.62 -4.66 -3.11
N ASP A 182 -17.33 -4.22 -4.34
CA ASP A 182 -18.25 -3.45 -5.17
C ASP A 182 -17.87 -3.59 -6.65
N ASP A 183 -18.48 -2.82 -7.54
CA ASP A 183 -18.15 -2.77 -8.95
C ASP A 183 -16.73 -2.21 -9.18
N MET A 184 -15.86 -3.02 -9.77
CA MET A 184 -14.49 -2.67 -10.12
C MET A 184 -14.30 -2.35 -11.60
N SER A 185 -15.37 -2.16 -12.37
CA SER A 185 -15.30 -1.82 -13.81
C SER A 185 -14.58 -0.51 -14.12
N GLY A 186 -14.46 0.39 -13.12
CA GLY A 186 -13.69 1.62 -13.22
C GLY A 186 -12.18 1.45 -13.06
N ILE A 187 -11.68 0.22 -12.82
CA ILE A 187 -10.26 -0.12 -12.80
C ILE A 187 -9.93 -0.99 -14.00
N ALA A 188 -9.06 -0.55 -14.88
CA ALA A 188 -8.54 -1.37 -15.97
C ALA A 188 -7.45 -2.32 -15.46
N PHE A 189 -7.67 -3.62 -15.59
CA PHE A 189 -6.70 -4.66 -15.26
C PHE A 189 -6.04 -5.14 -16.54
N SER A 190 -4.71 -5.07 -16.63
CA SER A 190 -3.96 -5.54 -17.81
C SER A 190 -2.54 -5.96 -17.50
N ASP A 191 -2.02 -6.90 -18.29
CA ASP A 191 -0.62 -7.33 -18.24
C ASP A 191 -0.14 -7.81 -16.87
N ASN A 192 -1.04 -8.34 -16.03
CA ASN A 192 -0.71 -8.87 -14.71
C ASN A 192 -0.39 -10.35 -14.79
N LEU A 193 0.41 -10.82 -13.85
CA LEU A 193 0.80 -12.23 -13.73
C LEU A 193 0.55 -12.74 -12.31
N THR A 194 0.01 -13.95 -12.21
CA THR A 194 -0.21 -14.61 -10.92
C THR A 194 -0.05 -16.12 -11.03
N ASN A 195 0.25 -16.80 -9.95
CA ASN A 195 0.16 -18.24 -9.81
C ASN A 195 -1.14 -18.69 -9.11
N LEU A 196 -2.04 -17.76 -8.83
CA LEU A 196 -3.31 -17.94 -8.13
C LEU A 196 -4.49 -17.79 -9.11
N GLU A 197 -5.68 -18.19 -8.67
CA GLU A 197 -6.92 -17.99 -9.44
C GLU A 197 -7.51 -16.60 -9.12
N PRO A 198 -7.53 -15.63 -10.04
CA PRO A 198 -8.16 -14.35 -9.80
C PRO A 198 -9.69 -14.46 -9.91
N PRO A 199 -10.47 -13.59 -9.23
CA PRO A 199 -11.91 -13.49 -9.42
C PRO A 199 -12.30 -13.28 -10.88
N ALA A 200 -13.42 -13.86 -11.31
CA ALA A 200 -13.87 -13.84 -12.70
C ALA A 200 -14.00 -12.41 -13.27
N GLU A 201 -14.38 -11.44 -12.44
CA GLU A 201 -14.59 -10.04 -12.79
C GLU A 201 -13.31 -9.33 -13.25
N ILE A 202 -12.14 -9.79 -12.77
CA ILE A 202 -10.84 -9.20 -13.10
C ILE A 202 -9.91 -10.17 -13.83
N ALA A 203 -10.30 -11.41 -14.01
CA ALA A 203 -9.46 -12.50 -14.53
C ALA A 203 -8.88 -12.20 -15.92
N SER A 204 -9.60 -11.49 -16.78
CA SER A 204 -9.13 -11.12 -18.13
C SER A 204 -7.87 -10.25 -18.13
N GLY A 205 -7.57 -9.59 -17.01
CA GLY A 205 -6.37 -8.76 -16.84
C GLY A 205 -5.15 -9.54 -16.33
N PHE A 206 -5.25 -10.87 -16.15
CA PHE A 206 -4.19 -11.71 -15.58
C PHE A 206 -3.81 -12.87 -16.48
N ALA A 207 -2.51 -13.11 -16.62
CA ALA A 207 -1.99 -14.39 -17.03
C ALA A 207 -1.76 -15.26 -15.78
N VAL A 208 -2.25 -16.51 -15.80
CA VAL A 208 -2.07 -17.46 -14.70
C VAL A 208 -0.95 -18.45 -15.07
N GLN A 209 0.11 -18.51 -14.26
CA GLN A 209 1.23 -19.44 -14.43
C GLN A 209 1.43 -20.24 -13.13
N ALA A 210 1.45 -21.57 -13.26
CA ALA A 210 1.47 -22.48 -12.10
C ALA A 210 2.74 -22.38 -11.22
N ASP A 211 3.85 -21.94 -11.78
CA ASP A 211 5.06 -21.59 -11.05
C ASP A 211 5.41 -20.13 -11.31
N GLY A 212 5.28 -19.27 -10.35
CA GLY A 212 5.62 -17.83 -10.48
C GLY A 212 7.12 -17.55 -10.67
N SER A 213 7.94 -18.61 -10.80
CA SER A 213 9.40 -18.53 -10.86
C SER A 213 9.95 -17.97 -12.20
N THR A 214 9.13 -17.93 -13.25
CA THR A 214 9.50 -17.50 -14.60
C THR A 214 8.80 -16.24 -15.07
N ALA A 215 8.41 -15.37 -14.11
CA ALA A 215 7.81 -14.08 -14.49
C ALA A 215 8.75 -13.30 -15.43
N PRO A 216 8.24 -12.85 -16.60
CA PRO A 216 9.03 -12.03 -17.51
C PRO A 216 9.62 -10.82 -16.80
N ASP A 217 10.80 -10.39 -17.20
CA ASP A 217 11.47 -9.21 -16.67
C ASP A 217 10.68 -7.90 -16.78
N SER A 218 9.58 -7.90 -17.49
CA SER A 218 8.68 -6.75 -17.68
C SER A 218 7.55 -6.65 -16.65
N ILE A 219 7.31 -7.69 -15.81
CA ILE A 219 6.17 -7.74 -14.89
C ILE A 219 6.64 -7.71 -13.43
N GLY A 220 5.96 -6.93 -12.61
CA GLY A 220 6.26 -6.75 -11.19
C GLY A 220 7.34 -5.72 -10.91
N ALA A 221 7.67 -5.59 -9.64
CA ALA A 221 8.62 -4.61 -9.13
C ALA A 221 10.07 -4.97 -9.48
N ARG A 222 10.90 -3.97 -9.74
CA ARG A 222 12.26 -4.10 -10.26
C ARG A 222 13.28 -3.22 -9.54
N GLY A 223 14.48 -3.74 -9.36
CA GLY A 223 15.61 -3.02 -8.79
C GLY A 223 15.71 -3.13 -7.28
N ALA A 224 16.27 -2.12 -6.65
CA ALA A 224 16.41 -2.07 -5.20
C ALA A 224 15.16 -1.45 -4.57
N PHE A 225 14.70 -2.05 -3.48
CA PHE A 225 13.53 -1.61 -2.73
C PHE A 225 13.90 -1.33 -1.30
N GLY A 226 13.41 -0.18 -0.80
CA GLY A 226 13.63 0.20 0.57
C GLY A 226 15.09 0.44 0.93
N ILE A 227 15.35 0.54 2.21
CA ILE A 227 16.67 0.75 2.79
C ILE A 227 16.92 -0.26 3.91
N ALA A 228 18.14 -0.72 4.08
CA ALA A 228 18.49 -1.57 5.20
C ALA A 228 18.55 -0.75 6.50
N LYS A 229 18.19 -1.38 7.62
CA LYS A 229 18.20 -0.73 8.94
C LYS A 229 19.59 -0.21 9.30
N SER A 230 20.65 -0.93 8.92
CA SER A 230 22.05 -0.53 9.10
C SER A 230 22.43 0.77 8.37
N ASP A 231 21.70 1.09 7.30
CA ASP A 231 22.02 2.22 6.42
C ASP A 231 21.25 3.49 6.78
N THR A 232 20.41 3.43 7.84
CA THR A 232 19.60 4.54 8.32
C THR A 232 20.26 5.28 9.48
N GLY A 233 19.76 6.49 9.73
CA GLY A 233 20.22 7.35 10.82
C GLY A 233 21.49 8.16 10.48
N VAL A 234 21.87 9.04 11.38
CA VAL A 234 23.03 9.91 11.24
C VAL A 234 24.31 9.19 11.69
N ASP A 235 25.46 9.55 11.12
CA ASP A 235 26.73 8.83 11.36
C ASP A 235 27.23 8.92 12.81
N TRP A 236 26.86 9.98 13.51
CA TRP A 236 27.25 10.21 14.91
C TRP A 236 26.30 9.55 15.94
N TYR A 237 25.19 8.95 15.50
CA TYR A 237 24.25 8.23 16.38
C TYR A 237 24.44 6.71 16.25
N PRO A 238 24.35 5.95 17.35
CA PRO A 238 24.50 4.49 17.30
C PRO A 238 23.58 3.86 16.25
N LYS A 239 24.14 3.06 15.34
CA LYS A 239 23.34 2.33 14.35
C LYS A 239 22.48 1.26 15.01
N ALA A 240 21.40 0.89 14.36
CA ALA A 240 20.37 0.00 14.89
C ALA A 240 20.89 -1.34 15.49
N ASN A 241 22.03 -1.86 15.00
CA ASN A 241 22.65 -3.09 15.54
C ASN A 241 23.25 -2.89 16.95
N GLU A 242 23.41 -1.66 17.41
CA GLU A 242 23.95 -1.33 18.74
C GLU A 242 22.86 -1.08 19.78
N TRP A 243 21.58 -1.00 19.35
CA TRP A 243 20.44 -0.71 20.23
C TRP A 243 20.11 -1.86 21.18
N SER A 244 20.51 -3.09 20.88
CA SER A 244 20.36 -4.24 21.78
C SER A 244 21.07 -4.06 23.13
N ARG A 245 21.93 -3.06 23.27
CA ARG A 245 22.63 -2.74 24.52
C ARG A 245 21.78 -1.90 25.48
N PHE A 246 20.64 -1.37 25.05
CA PHE A 246 19.79 -0.51 25.85
C PHE A 246 18.50 -1.20 26.34
N GLU A 247 18.24 -2.44 25.96
CA GLU A 247 17.06 -3.21 26.39
C GLU A 247 17.25 -3.92 27.76
N GLY A 248 18.28 -3.60 28.51
CA GLY A 248 18.65 -4.21 29.78
C GLY A 248 18.76 -3.22 30.95
N GLY A 249 17.88 -2.24 31.04
CA GLY A 249 17.80 -1.33 32.18
C GLY A 249 16.41 -1.29 32.79
#